data_429252e75da603d017ba65c187f9a4a7
#
_entry.id   429252e75da603d017ba65c187f9a4a7
#
_cell.length_a   1.000
_cell.length_b   1.000
_cell.length_c   1.000
_cell.angle_alpha   90.00
_cell.angle_beta   90.00
_cell.angle_gamma   90.00
#
_symmetry.space_group_name_H-M   'P 1'
#
loop_
_entity.id
_entity.type
_entity.pdbx_description
1 polymer ?
#
loop_
_entity_poly.entity_id
_entity_poly.type
_entity_poly.pdbx_seq_one_letter_code
_entity_poly.pdbx_strand_id
1 'polypeptide(L)'
;QNTIAQNKKRQKQLDARTDKLIQEEIAAAERRRKEAEARRRAEAERKRKEEERRAAAANKKAAAGKKPSASNKKTSTKPTKPAERTATPRFYEEDNADRALNGSFQANKGRLPMPITGSYFISAHYGQYNVEGLRGVQLDNKGINITGQPGAQARSVFAGEVTAIFSLGGMQNVIVRHGSYMSVYCNLASCAVKRGQKVSARQLLGRVATDASGNCTLHFQLRREREKLNPEPW
;
A
#
# COMPACT_ATOMS: atom_id res chain seq x y z
N GLN A 1 24.98 12.86 -25.39
CA GLN A 1 24.85 11.39 -25.23
C GLN A 1 25.12 10.94 -23.78
N ASN A 2 26.13 11.51 -23.09
CA ASN A 2 26.45 11.13 -21.70
C ASN A 2 25.30 11.40 -20.73
N THR A 3 24.57 12.50 -20.88
CA THR A 3 23.48 12.87 -19.97
C THR A 3 22.29 11.90 -20.06
N ILE A 4 21.96 11.42 -21.25
CA ILE A 4 20.86 10.46 -21.47
C ILE A 4 21.21 9.09 -20.90
N ALA A 5 22.45 8.63 -21.10
CA ALA A 5 22.94 7.37 -20.56
C ALA A 5 22.94 7.42 -19.02
N GLN A 6 23.36 8.53 -18.42
CA GLN A 6 23.32 8.76 -16.98
C GLN A 6 21.88 8.77 -16.45
N ASN A 7 20.97 9.48 -17.12
CA ASN A 7 19.57 9.53 -16.71
C ASN A 7 18.90 8.15 -16.80
N LYS A 8 19.17 7.39 -17.87
CA LYS A 8 18.68 6.01 -18.04
C LYS A 8 19.22 5.08 -16.94
N LYS A 9 20.51 5.18 -16.61
CA LYS A 9 21.13 4.42 -15.52
C LYS A 9 20.52 4.78 -14.18
N ARG A 10 20.31 6.07 -13.90
CA ARG A 10 19.69 6.56 -12.67
C ARG A 10 18.24 6.09 -12.56
N GLN A 11 17.47 6.16 -13.64
CA GLN A 11 16.07 5.67 -13.67
C GLN A 11 16.03 4.17 -13.37
N LYS A 12 16.88 3.37 -13.99
CA LYS A 12 16.97 1.93 -13.72
C LYS A 12 17.33 1.61 -12.26
N GLN A 13 18.25 2.38 -11.68
CA GLN A 13 18.61 2.23 -10.25
C GLN A 13 17.43 2.60 -9.34
N LEU A 14 16.71 3.67 -9.68
CA LEU A 14 15.54 4.12 -8.94
C LEU A 14 14.46 3.02 -8.96
N ASP A 15 14.13 2.49 -10.13
CA ASP A 15 13.13 1.44 -10.29
C ASP A 15 13.53 0.18 -9.51
N ALA A 16 14.78 -0.27 -9.63
CA ALA A 16 15.27 -1.45 -8.92
C ALA A 16 15.23 -1.26 -7.38
N ARG A 17 15.59 -0.08 -6.89
CA ARG A 17 15.54 0.23 -5.46
C ARG A 17 14.11 0.31 -4.95
N THR A 18 13.23 0.93 -5.71
CA THR A 18 11.80 1.01 -5.41
C THR A 18 11.16 -0.38 -5.40
N ASP A 19 11.43 -1.20 -6.40
CA ASP A 19 10.93 -2.58 -6.49
C ASP A 19 11.36 -3.41 -5.27
N LYS A 20 12.62 -3.30 -4.86
CA LYS A 20 13.14 -3.98 -3.68
C LYS A 20 12.43 -3.55 -2.40
N LEU A 21 12.28 -2.25 -2.17
CA LEU A 21 11.62 -1.72 -0.97
C LEU A 21 10.13 -2.12 -0.91
N ILE A 22 9.45 -2.13 -2.04
CA ILE A 22 8.06 -2.58 -2.13
C ILE A 22 7.95 -4.08 -1.82
N GLN A 23 8.85 -4.91 -2.34
CA GLN A 23 8.89 -6.33 -2.02
C GLN A 23 9.14 -6.59 -0.54
N GLU A 24 10.07 -5.86 0.08
CA GLU A 24 10.36 -5.93 1.51
C GLU A 24 9.14 -5.53 2.34
N GLU A 25 8.42 -4.48 1.94
CA GLU A 25 7.20 -4.04 2.65
C GLU A 25 6.06 -5.07 2.53
N ILE A 26 5.84 -5.64 1.34
CA ILE A 26 4.85 -6.71 1.14
C ILE A 26 5.18 -7.91 2.03
N ALA A 27 6.43 -8.36 2.04
CA ALA A 27 6.87 -9.48 2.88
C ALA A 27 6.73 -9.18 4.38
N ALA A 28 7.02 -7.94 4.80
CA ALA A 28 6.84 -7.52 6.18
C ALA A 28 5.36 -7.48 6.59
N ALA A 29 4.49 -7.01 5.71
CA ALA A 29 3.04 -7.00 5.93
C ALA A 29 2.47 -8.42 6.05
N GLU A 30 2.91 -9.35 5.21
CA GLU A 30 2.54 -10.77 5.30
C GLU A 30 2.99 -11.41 6.62
N ARG A 31 4.21 -11.12 7.09
CA ARG A 31 4.71 -11.63 8.39
C ARG A 31 3.87 -11.12 9.54
N ARG A 32 3.64 -9.80 9.62
CA ARG A 32 2.79 -9.19 10.67
C ARG A 32 1.40 -9.81 10.71
N ARG A 33 0.84 -10.13 9.56
CA ARG A 33 -0.47 -10.76 9.44
C ARG A 33 -0.48 -12.19 9.95
N LYS A 34 0.50 -13.03 9.55
CA LYS A 34 0.63 -14.40 10.05
C LYS A 34 0.79 -14.43 11.57
N GLU A 35 1.59 -13.50 12.11
CA GLU A 35 1.75 -13.35 13.56
C GLU A 35 0.45 -12.93 14.25
N ALA A 36 -0.28 -11.96 13.68
CA ALA A 36 -1.56 -11.51 14.23
C ALA A 36 -2.60 -12.63 14.20
N GLU A 37 -2.68 -13.41 13.11
CA GLU A 37 -3.56 -14.57 13.01
C GLU A 37 -3.21 -15.67 14.02
N ALA A 38 -1.91 -15.98 14.16
CA ALA A 38 -1.45 -16.94 15.15
C ALA A 38 -1.80 -16.52 16.59
N ARG A 39 -1.63 -15.23 16.91
CA ARG A 39 -2.05 -14.68 18.21
C ARG A 39 -3.56 -14.80 18.42
N ARG A 40 -4.38 -14.48 17.41
CA ARG A 40 -5.84 -14.60 17.49
C ARG A 40 -6.28 -16.05 17.69
N ARG A 41 -5.65 -17.01 16.97
CA ARG A 41 -5.90 -18.45 17.16
C ARG A 41 -5.53 -18.92 18.55
N ALA A 42 -4.36 -18.55 19.06
CA ALA A 42 -3.91 -18.90 20.41
C ALA A 42 -4.82 -18.30 21.49
N GLU A 43 -5.27 -17.06 21.33
CA GLU A 43 -6.21 -16.42 22.25
C GLU A 43 -7.58 -17.10 22.25
N ALA A 44 -8.11 -17.45 21.06
CA ALA A 44 -9.37 -18.17 20.92
C ALA A 44 -9.30 -19.57 21.56
N GLU A 45 -8.18 -20.29 21.39
CA GLU A 45 -7.94 -21.58 22.02
C GLU A 45 -7.85 -21.46 23.56
N ARG A 46 -7.16 -20.44 24.06
CA ARG A 46 -7.13 -20.17 25.51
C ARG A 46 -8.50 -19.90 26.08
N LYS A 47 -9.31 -19.06 25.41
CA LYS A 47 -10.70 -18.78 25.84
C LYS A 47 -11.53 -20.04 25.84
N ARG A 48 -11.44 -20.88 24.80
CA ARG A 48 -12.15 -22.15 24.73
C ARG A 48 -11.78 -23.11 25.86
N LYS A 49 -10.47 -23.26 26.11
CA LYS A 49 -9.98 -24.11 27.25
C LYS A 49 -10.44 -23.58 28.61
N GLU A 50 -10.48 -22.26 28.77
CA GLU A 50 -10.97 -21.66 30.01
C GLU A 50 -12.47 -21.86 30.19
N GLU A 51 -13.25 -21.74 29.13
CA GLU A 51 -14.70 -22.00 29.12
C GLU A 51 -15.01 -23.49 29.43
N GLU A 52 -14.26 -24.42 28.82
CA GLU A 52 -14.36 -25.84 29.12
C GLU A 52 -14.03 -26.14 30.61
N ARG A 53 -12.98 -25.50 31.15
CA ARG A 53 -12.62 -25.63 32.57
C ARG A 53 -13.71 -25.08 33.49
N ARG A 54 -14.32 -23.93 33.14
CA ARG A 54 -15.43 -23.36 33.92
C ARG A 54 -16.66 -24.22 33.82
N ALA A 55 -16.99 -24.76 32.66
CA ALA A 55 -18.12 -25.69 32.48
C ALA A 55 -17.90 -27.00 33.24
N ALA A 56 -16.70 -27.59 33.21
CA ALA A 56 -16.34 -28.78 33.96
C ALA A 56 -16.41 -28.53 35.49
N ALA A 57 -15.96 -27.36 35.95
CA ALA A 57 -16.07 -26.98 37.38
C ALA A 57 -17.51 -26.77 37.80
N ALA A 58 -18.36 -26.18 36.94
CA ALA A 58 -19.79 -26.01 37.20
C ALA A 58 -20.54 -27.38 37.26
N ASN A 59 -20.24 -28.31 36.34
CA ASN A 59 -20.75 -29.65 36.33
C ASN A 59 -20.35 -30.47 37.57
N LYS A 60 -19.12 -30.34 38.08
CA LYS A 60 -18.69 -30.95 39.35
C LYS A 60 -19.44 -30.40 40.55
N LYS A 61 -19.78 -29.11 40.55
CA LYS A 61 -20.62 -28.52 41.61
C LYS A 61 -22.08 -28.95 41.52
N ALA A 62 -22.62 -29.16 40.27
CA ALA A 62 -24.01 -29.63 40.07
C ALA A 62 -24.16 -31.11 40.37
N ALA A 63 -23.14 -31.94 40.19
CA ALA A 63 -23.17 -33.39 40.51
C ALA A 63 -23.12 -33.67 42.01
N ALA A 64 -22.75 -32.68 42.86
CA ALA A 64 -22.78 -32.79 44.33
C ALA A 64 -24.12 -32.45 44.96
N GLY A 65 -25.11 -32.07 44.19
CA GLY A 65 -26.46 -31.71 44.71
C GLY A 65 -27.56 -32.05 43.70
N LYS A 66 -28.30 -33.14 44.05
CA LYS A 66 -29.66 -33.54 43.60
C LYS A 66 -29.82 -34.62 42.54
N LYS A 67 -30.75 -35.52 42.94
CA LYS A 67 -31.40 -36.59 42.20
C LYS A 67 -32.30 -36.09 41.04
N PRO A 68 -32.70 -36.95 40.09
CA PRO A 68 -33.16 -36.58 38.75
C PRO A 68 -34.65 -36.29 38.66
N SER A 69 -35.00 -35.36 37.79
CA SER A 69 -36.35 -35.32 37.21
C SER A 69 -36.22 -35.13 35.70
N ALA A 70 -36.84 -36.05 34.99
CA ALA A 70 -36.87 -36.13 33.54
C ALA A 70 -37.87 -35.12 32.95
N SER A 71 -37.50 -34.42 31.90
CA SER A 71 -38.43 -33.98 30.87
C SER A 71 -37.70 -33.70 29.56
N ASN A 72 -38.24 -34.35 28.57
CA ASN A 72 -37.83 -34.46 27.19
C ASN A 72 -38.36 -33.26 26.39
N LYS A 73 -37.55 -32.53 25.64
CA LYS A 73 -38.02 -31.88 24.41
C LYS A 73 -36.89 -31.66 23.41
N LYS A 74 -36.95 -32.47 22.35
CA LYS A 74 -36.18 -32.28 21.11
C LYS A 74 -36.65 -31.03 20.39
N THR A 75 -35.72 -30.19 19.96
CA THR A 75 -35.89 -29.36 18.77
C THR A 75 -34.57 -29.32 18.01
N SER A 76 -34.60 -29.95 16.85
CA SER A 76 -33.57 -30.00 15.84
C SER A 76 -33.60 -28.72 15.03
N THR A 77 -32.49 -28.00 14.97
CA THR A 77 -32.27 -27.03 13.90
C THR A 77 -30.90 -27.31 13.23
N LYS A 78 -31.00 -27.66 11.97
CA LYS A 78 -29.94 -28.00 11.04
C LYS A 78 -29.17 -26.73 10.66
N PRO A 79 -27.82 -26.71 10.72
CA PRO A 79 -27.08 -25.56 10.21
C PRO A 79 -26.95 -25.66 8.69
N THR A 80 -27.36 -24.61 8.03
CA THR A 80 -27.19 -24.40 6.59
C THR A 80 -25.73 -24.04 6.31
N LYS A 81 -25.11 -24.81 5.44
CA LYS A 81 -23.74 -24.64 4.93
C LYS A 81 -23.68 -23.41 4.01
N PRO A 82 -22.78 -22.42 4.22
CA PRO A 82 -22.58 -21.35 3.26
C PRO A 82 -21.85 -21.87 2.03
N ALA A 83 -22.33 -21.47 0.87
CA ALA A 83 -21.75 -21.79 -0.44
C ALA A 83 -20.31 -21.26 -0.56
N GLU A 84 -19.43 -22.15 -0.93
CA GLU A 84 -18.04 -21.93 -1.25
C GLU A 84 -17.95 -21.13 -2.56
N ARG A 85 -17.64 -19.85 -2.46
CA ARG A 85 -17.23 -19.06 -3.61
C ARG A 85 -15.74 -19.32 -3.85
N THR A 86 -15.43 -19.97 -4.95
CA THR A 86 -14.07 -20.15 -5.46
C THR A 86 -13.43 -18.80 -5.68
N ALA A 87 -12.62 -18.38 -4.70
CA ALA A 87 -11.80 -17.19 -4.80
C ALA A 87 -10.47 -17.58 -5.46
N THR A 88 -10.15 -16.97 -6.59
CA THR A 88 -8.81 -16.93 -7.15
C THR A 88 -7.81 -16.56 -6.05
N PRO A 89 -6.62 -17.18 -5.97
CA PRO A 89 -5.65 -16.88 -4.94
C PRO A 89 -5.19 -15.43 -5.07
N ARG A 90 -5.67 -14.57 -4.18
CA ARG A 90 -5.15 -13.22 -4.01
C ARG A 90 -3.87 -13.33 -3.20
N PHE A 91 -2.77 -12.84 -3.74
CA PHE A 91 -1.45 -12.83 -3.09
C PHE A 91 -1.43 -12.02 -1.77
N TYR A 92 -2.44 -11.19 -1.56
CA TYR A 92 -2.59 -10.33 -0.39
C TYR A 92 -4.03 -10.44 0.15
N GLU A 93 -4.22 -11.01 1.34
CA GLU A 93 -5.48 -10.86 2.07
C GLU A 93 -5.40 -9.58 2.90
N GLU A 94 -6.21 -8.65 2.55
CA GLU A 94 -6.34 -7.34 3.18
C GLU A 94 -7.05 -7.49 4.54
N ASP A 95 -6.57 -6.77 5.56
CA ASP A 95 -7.37 -6.58 6.75
C ASP A 95 -8.57 -5.65 6.45
N ASN A 96 -9.48 -5.47 7.38
CA ASN A 96 -10.67 -4.65 7.15
C ASN A 96 -10.33 -3.18 6.87
N ALA A 97 -9.23 -2.67 7.42
CA ALA A 97 -8.77 -1.29 7.19
C ALA A 97 -8.16 -1.15 5.79
N ASP A 98 -7.34 -2.10 5.37
CA ASP A 98 -6.78 -2.13 4.02
C ASP A 98 -7.87 -2.31 2.95
N ARG A 99 -8.89 -3.13 3.22
CA ARG A 99 -10.06 -3.30 2.33
C ARG A 99 -10.84 -1.99 2.14
N ALA A 100 -11.07 -1.27 3.23
CA ALA A 100 -11.76 0.03 3.18
C ALA A 100 -10.93 1.06 2.40
N LEU A 101 -9.61 1.11 2.61
CA LEU A 101 -8.71 1.98 1.86
C LEU A 101 -8.67 1.62 0.37
N ASN A 102 -8.60 0.34 0.03
CA ASN A 102 -8.62 -0.11 -1.37
C ASN A 102 -9.91 0.24 -2.09
N GLY A 103 -11.05 -0.05 -1.49
CA GLY A 103 -12.34 0.31 -2.04
C GLY A 103 -12.46 1.80 -2.29
N SER A 104 -12.03 2.61 -1.32
CA SER A 104 -12.03 4.07 -1.43
C SER A 104 -11.02 4.58 -2.45
N PHE A 105 -9.80 4.03 -2.51
CA PHE A 105 -8.79 4.42 -3.50
C PHE A 105 -9.27 4.13 -4.92
N GLN A 106 -9.78 2.93 -5.17
CA GLN A 106 -10.27 2.52 -6.48
C GLN A 106 -11.51 3.30 -6.91
N ALA A 107 -12.41 3.63 -5.98
CA ALA A 107 -13.60 4.46 -6.25
C ALA A 107 -13.25 5.92 -6.63
N ASN A 108 -12.04 6.37 -6.27
CA ASN A 108 -11.53 7.69 -6.63
C ASN A 108 -10.67 7.70 -7.91
N LYS A 109 -10.66 6.62 -8.69
CA LYS A 109 -10.01 6.61 -9.99
C LYS A 109 -10.55 7.73 -10.88
N GLY A 110 -9.64 8.50 -11.51
CA GLY A 110 -9.97 9.68 -12.29
C GLY A 110 -10.30 10.94 -11.45
N ARG A 111 -10.23 10.85 -10.12
CA ARG A 111 -10.51 11.99 -9.20
C ARG A 111 -9.39 12.23 -8.19
N LEU A 112 -8.30 11.46 -8.26
CA LEU A 112 -7.17 11.67 -7.38
C LEU A 112 -6.53 13.05 -7.62
N PRO A 113 -6.14 13.77 -6.57
CA PRO A 113 -5.44 15.04 -6.73
C PRO A 113 -4.07 14.80 -7.37
N MET A 114 -3.63 15.73 -8.20
CA MET A 114 -2.27 15.69 -8.72
C MET A 114 -1.25 15.68 -7.59
N PRO A 115 -0.17 14.89 -7.72
CA PRO A 115 0.83 14.69 -6.65
C PRO A 115 1.76 15.88 -6.43
N ILE A 116 1.57 16.97 -7.16
CA ILE A 116 2.38 18.19 -7.10
C ILE A 116 1.50 19.41 -6.82
N THR A 117 2.07 20.45 -6.20
CA THR A 117 1.37 21.72 -5.94
C THR A 117 1.65 22.74 -7.05
N GLY A 118 0.75 23.71 -7.21
CA GLY A 118 0.86 24.81 -8.18
C GLY A 118 0.53 24.39 -9.61
N SER A 119 0.91 25.22 -10.58
CA SER A 119 0.76 24.93 -11.99
C SER A 119 1.80 23.89 -12.44
N TYR A 120 1.40 23.00 -13.30
CA TYR A 120 2.23 21.89 -13.76
C TYR A 120 1.86 21.47 -15.19
N PHE A 121 2.75 20.68 -15.79
CA PHE A 121 2.48 19.90 -17.00
C PHE A 121 3.16 18.54 -16.92
N ILE A 122 2.65 17.56 -17.65
CA ILE A 122 3.26 16.24 -17.75
C ILE A 122 4.38 16.32 -18.80
N SER A 123 5.62 16.22 -18.34
CA SER A 123 6.81 16.32 -19.21
C SER A 123 7.26 14.96 -19.76
N ALA A 124 6.84 13.84 -19.16
CA ALA A 124 7.01 12.51 -19.72
C ALA A 124 5.86 11.60 -19.27
N HIS A 125 5.27 10.92 -20.25
CA HIS A 125 4.14 10.01 -20.08
C HIS A 125 4.58 8.61 -19.62
N TYR A 126 3.61 7.81 -19.17
CA TYR A 126 3.84 6.42 -18.81
C TYR A 126 4.07 5.55 -20.04
N GLY A 127 4.99 4.59 -19.94
CA GLY A 127 5.26 3.57 -20.96
C GLY A 127 6.50 3.87 -21.81
N GLN A 128 6.56 3.23 -22.96
CA GLN A 128 7.68 3.38 -23.88
C GLN A 128 7.41 4.53 -24.86
N TYR A 129 8.39 5.40 -25.02
CA TYR A 129 8.33 6.49 -25.98
C TYR A 129 9.70 6.77 -26.60
N ASN A 130 9.67 7.25 -27.83
CA ASN A 130 10.89 7.70 -28.52
C ASN A 130 11.27 9.10 -28.05
N VAL A 131 12.56 9.32 -27.82
CA VAL A 131 13.04 10.65 -27.45
C VAL A 131 13.06 11.52 -28.70
N GLU A 132 12.31 12.63 -28.67
CA GLU A 132 12.27 13.57 -29.77
C GLU A 132 13.67 14.11 -30.10
N GLY A 133 14.02 14.18 -31.38
CA GLY A 133 15.34 14.60 -31.85
C GLY A 133 16.45 13.53 -31.77
N LEU A 134 16.19 12.31 -31.25
CA LEU A 134 17.17 11.24 -31.12
C LEU A 134 16.66 9.95 -31.77
N ARG A 135 17.14 9.64 -32.97
CA ARG A 135 16.76 8.41 -33.68
C ARG A 135 17.23 7.16 -32.91
N GLY A 136 16.30 6.22 -32.70
CA GLY A 136 16.58 4.93 -32.06
C GLY A 136 16.76 4.95 -30.53
N VAL A 137 16.52 6.07 -29.87
CA VAL A 137 16.54 6.15 -28.40
C VAL A 137 15.12 6.01 -27.87
N GLN A 138 14.85 4.86 -27.24
CA GLN A 138 13.61 4.62 -26.51
C GLN A 138 13.86 4.75 -25.01
N LEU A 139 12.94 5.43 -24.33
CA LEU A 139 12.84 5.45 -22.87
C LEU A 139 11.60 4.65 -22.47
N ASP A 140 11.71 3.97 -21.33
CA ASP A 140 10.63 3.19 -20.73
C ASP A 140 10.35 3.81 -19.34
N ASN A 141 9.31 4.63 -19.27
CA ASN A 141 8.92 5.33 -18.04
C ASN A 141 7.88 4.50 -17.27
N LYS A 142 8.24 4.09 -16.07
CA LYS A 142 7.37 3.30 -15.17
C LYS A 142 6.43 4.13 -14.32
N GLY A 143 6.34 5.42 -14.60
CA GLY A 143 5.49 6.41 -13.99
C GLY A 143 5.26 7.58 -14.95
N ILE A 144 5.02 8.75 -14.42
CA ILE A 144 4.94 10.01 -15.15
C ILE A 144 5.93 11.02 -14.58
N ASN A 145 6.46 11.90 -15.43
CA ASN A 145 7.22 13.05 -14.96
C ASN A 145 6.31 14.29 -15.02
N ILE A 146 6.23 14.98 -13.91
CA ILE A 146 5.38 16.17 -13.77
C ILE A 146 6.30 17.34 -13.44
N THR A 147 6.37 18.30 -14.33
CA THR A 147 7.18 19.50 -14.14
C THR A 147 6.27 20.62 -13.63
N GLY A 148 6.64 21.13 -12.47
CA GLY A 148 5.96 22.24 -11.79
C GLY A 148 6.80 23.50 -11.77
N GLN A 149 6.24 24.55 -11.18
CA GLN A 149 6.94 25.84 -10.98
C GLN A 149 8.03 25.72 -9.91
N PRO A 150 9.01 26.65 -9.88
CA PRO A 150 9.99 26.75 -8.81
C PRO A 150 9.33 26.78 -7.43
N GLY A 151 9.84 25.94 -6.49
CA GLY A 151 9.26 25.82 -5.16
C GLY A 151 8.09 24.84 -5.06
N ALA A 152 7.72 24.13 -6.12
CA ALA A 152 6.68 23.11 -6.11
C ALA A 152 6.95 22.02 -5.03
N GLN A 153 5.89 21.54 -4.42
CA GLN A 153 5.94 20.54 -3.37
C GLN A 153 5.18 19.29 -3.81
N ALA A 154 5.69 18.13 -3.40
CA ALA A 154 4.96 16.87 -3.55
C ALA A 154 3.92 16.74 -2.45
N ARG A 155 2.75 16.21 -2.81
CA ARG A 155 1.65 15.94 -1.89
C ARG A 155 1.05 14.56 -2.12
N SER A 156 0.56 13.94 -1.05
CA SER A 156 -0.08 12.63 -1.14
C SER A 156 -1.34 12.68 -2.00
N VAL A 157 -1.48 11.74 -2.92
CA VAL A 157 -2.68 11.63 -3.76
C VAL A 157 -3.89 11.08 -3.00
N PHE A 158 -3.67 10.36 -1.90
CA PHE A 158 -4.73 9.78 -1.08
C PHE A 158 -4.27 9.58 0.36
N ALA A 159 -5.22 9.26 1.26
CA ALA A 159 -4.89 8.87 2.64
C ALA A 159 -4.10 7.55 2.66
N GLY A 160 -3.12 7.45 3.55
CA GLY A 160 -2.28 6.26 3.63
C GLY A 160 -1.21 6.34 4.71
N GLU A 161 -0.20 5.48 4.59
CA GLU A 161 0.94 5.41 5.50
C GLU A 161 2.25 5.46 4.73
N VAL A 162 3.21 6.26 5.19
CA VAL A 162 4.56 6.33 4.63
C VAL A 162 5.32 5.06 4.98
N THR A 163 5.52 4.17 4.01
CA THR A 163 6.19 2.88 4.25
C THR A 163 7.70 2.96 4.09
N ALA A 164 8.20 3.81 3.20
CA ALA A 164 9.62 3.99 3.02
C ALA A 164 9.99 5.42 2.63
N ILE A 165 11.17 5.84 3.09
CA ILE A 165 11.87 7.04 2.63
C ILE A 165 13.30 6.60 2.34
N PHE A 166 13.82 6.92 1.16
CA PHE A 166 15.18 6.57 0.79
C PHE A 166 15.82 7.64 -0.09
N SER A 167 17.15 7.75 -0.01
CA SER A 167 17.93 8.65 -0.84
C SER A 167 18.54 7.90 -2.02
N LEU A 168 18.52 8.53 -3.20
CA LEU A 168 19.23 8.07 -4.38
C LEU A 168 19.75 9.27 -5.17
N GLY A 169 21.07 9.30 -5.43
CA GLY A 169 21.70 10.39 -6.18
C GLY A 169 21.49 11.76 -5.51
N GLY A 170 21.52 11.82 -4.19
CA GLY A 170 21.33 13.05 -3.42
C GLY A 170 19.88 13.52 -3.29
N MET A 171 18.91 12.85 -3.92
CA MET A 171 17.51 13.18 -3.86
C MET A 171 16.73 12.20 -2.97
N GLN A 172 15.74 12.71 -2.26
CA GLN A 172 14.85 11.91 -1.42
C GLN A 172 13.70 11.34 -2.23
N ASN A 173 13.23 10.17 -1.83
CA ASN A 173 12.09 9.49 -2.44
C ASN A 173 11.19 8.96 -1.33
N VAL A 174 9.88 9.07 -1.51
CA VAL A 174 8.87 8.68 -0.52
C VAL A 174 7.93 7.65 -1.14
N ILE A 175 7.63 6.59 -0.42
CA ILE A 175 6.60 5.60 -0.77
C ILE A 175 5.47 5.70 0.24
N VAL A 176 4.25 5.88 -0.25
CA VAL A 176 3.02 5.89 0.57
C VAL A 176 2.15 4.71 0.17
N ARG A 177 1.71 3.94 1.16
CA ARG A 177 0.80 2.80 1.00
C ARG A 177 -0.65 3.22 1.26
N HIS A 178 -1.55 2.81 0.37
CA HIS A 178 -3.00 3.05 0.41
C HIS A 178 -3.74 1.70 0.33
N GLY A 179 -3.55 0.84 1.33
CA GLY A 179 -3.98 -0.56 1.26
C GLY A 179 -3.06 -1.38 0.35
N SER A 180 -3.57 -2.00 -0.71
CA SER A 180 -2.77 -2.71 -1.73
C SER A 180 -2.20 -1.78 -2.81
N TYR A 181 -2.60 -0.51 -2.84
CA TYR A 181 -2.01 0.49 -3.74
C TYR A 181 -0.82 1.19 -3.09
N MET A 182 0.14 1.58 -3.89
CA MET A 182 1.32 2.34 -3.47
C MET A 182 1.59 3.47 -4.44
N SER A 183 1.81 4.67 -3.91
CA SER A 183 2.27 5.83 -4.66
C SER A 183 3.72 6.12 -4.32
N VAL A 184 4.54 6.40 -5.33
CA VAL A 184 5.97 6.67 -5.20
C VAL A 184 6.25 8.08 -5.70
N TYR A 185 6.90 8.88 -4.86
CA TYR A 185 7.24 10.27 -5.11
C TYR A 185 8.75 10.39 -5.13
N CYS A 186 9.33 10.69 -6.29
CA CYS A 186 10.76 10.74 -6.47
C CYS A 186 11.24 12.15 -6.84
N ASN A 187 12.54 12.38 -6.67
CA ASN A 187 13.20 13.65 -6.93
C ASN A 187 12.79 14.77 -5.96
N LEU A 188 12.73 14.45 -4.66
CA LEU A 188 12.51 15.45 -3.62
C LEU A 188 13.85 15.97 -3.09
N ALA A 189 13.95 17.27 -2.91
CA ALA A 189 15.09 17.92 -2.24
C ALA A 189 15.05 17.69 -0.72
N SER A 190 13.83 17.60 -0.16
CA SER A 190 13.63 17.37 1.27
C SER A 190 12.31 16.65 1.51
N CYS A 191 12.24 15.85 2.61
CA CYS A 191 11.02 15.21 3.08
C CYS A 191 10.48 15.94 4.31
N ALA A 192 9.15 16.14 4.33
CA ALA A 192 8.41 16.70 5.46
C ALA A 192 7.72 15.63 6.32
N VAL A 193 7.88 14.35 5.97
CA VAL A 193 7.24 13.21 6.62
C VAL A 193 8.27 12.20 7.10
N LYS A 194 7.82 11.26 7.95
CA LYS A 194 8.65 10.18 8.51
C LYS A 194 8.07 8.83 8.14
N ARG A 195 8.91 7.79 8.10
CA ARG A 195 8.45 6.40 7.93
C ARG A 195 7.47 6.01 9.04
N GLY A 196 6.39 5.31 8.70
CA GLY A 196 5.30 4.94 9.60
C GLY A 196 4.27 6.05 9.85
N GLN A 197 4.49 7.25 9.32
CA GLN A 197 3.55 8.35 9.48
C GLN A 197 2.32 8.13 8.61
N LYS A 198 1.13 8.28 9.21
CA LYS A 198 -0.14 8.36 8.47
C LYS A 198 -0.25 9.74 7.82
N VAL A 199 -0.68 9.76 6.58
CA VAL A 199 -0.87 10.97 5.79
C VAL A 199 -2.29 11.02 5.24
N SER A 200 -2.84 12.22 5.12
CA SER A 200 -4.12 12.50 4.48
C SER A 200 -3.94 12.78 3.00
N ALA A 201 -5.02 12.69 2.22
CA ALA A 201 -5.01 13.19 0.85
C ALA A 201 -4.59 14.67 0.81
N ARG A 202 -3.77 15.04 -0.17
CA ARG A 202 -3.19 16.38 -0.34
C ARG A 202 -2.19 16.82 0.74
N GLN A 203 -1.86 15.98 1.71
CA GLN A 203 -0.83 16.31 2.71
C GLN A 203 0.52 16.43 2.03
N LEU A 204 1.29 17.46 2.39
CA LEU A 204 2.62 17.71 1.86
C LEU A 204 3.59 16.61 2.32
N LEU A 205 4.37 16.10 1.38
CA LEU A 205 5.37 15.05 1.59
C LEU A 205 6.81 15.60 1.58
N GLY A 206 7.02 16.67 0.83
CA GLY A 206 8.33 17.28 0.71
C GLY A 206 8.42 18.26 -0.45
N ARG A 207 9.58 18.92 -0.57
CA ARG A 207 9.85 19.86 -1.67
C ARG A 207 10.44 19.11 -2.86
N VAL A 208 9.93 19.36 -4.05
CA VAL A 208 10.51 18.82 -5.29
C VAL A 208 11.89 19.46 -5.53
N ALA A 209 12.85 18.67 -5.97
CA ALA A 209 14.18 19.17 -6.28
C ALA A 209 14.14 20.03 -7.56
N THR A 210 14.87 21.11 -7.52
CA THR A 210 15.05 22.03 -8.67
C THR A 210 16.30 21.61 -9.42
N ASP A 211 16.21 21.46 -10.73
CA ASP A 211 17.35 21.19 -11.61
C ASP A 211 18.14 22.47 -11.92
N ALA A 212 19.27 22.33 -12.66
CA ALA A 212 20.11 23.44 -13.04
C ALA A 212 19.40 24.48 -13.95
N SER A 213 18.29 24.09 -14.59
CA SER A 213 17.47 24.95 -15.44
C SER A 213 16.32 25.63 -14.68
N GLY A 214 16.22 25.41 -13.36
CA GLY A 214 15.16 25.97 -12.53
C GLY A 214 13.85 25.16 -12.52
N ASN A 215 13.80 24.00 -13.20
CA ASN A 215 12.60 23.17 -13.26
C ASN A 215 12.47 22.28 -12.04
N CYS A 216 11.25 22.12 -11.54
CA CYS A 216 10.90 21.22 -10.45
C CYS A 216 10.16 19.98 -11.02
N THR A 217 10.90 18.92 -11.33
CA THR A 217 10.30 17.70 -11.92
C THR A 217 10.14 16.59 -10.91
N LEU A 218 8.89 16.30 -10.55
CA LEU A 218 8.49 15.15 -9.75
C LEU A 218 8.34 13.93 -10.66
N HIS A 219 9.02 12.83 -10.34
CA HIS A 219 8.71 11.54 -10.94
C HIS A 219 7.73 10.79 -10.03
N PHE A 220 6.56 10.47 -10.57
CA PHE A 220 5.45 9.85 -9.84
C PHE A 220 5.12 8.48 -10.42
N GLN A 221 5.05 7.46 -9.55
CA GLN A 221 4.62 6.11 -9.92
C GLN A 221 3.41 5.70 -9.10
N LEU A 222 2.51 4.96 -9.72
CA LEU A 222 1.40 4.28 -9.08
C LEU A 222 1.55 2.77 -9.26
N ARG A 223 1.32 2.02 -8.18
CA ARG A 223 1.43 0.57 -8.19
C ARG A 223 0.29 -0.07 -7.43
N ARG A 224 -0.06 -1.28 -7.85
CA ARG A 224 -0.92 -2.18 -7.09
C ARG A 224 -0.10 -3.41 -6.75
N GLU A 225 0.27 -3.56 -5.48
CA GLU A 225 1.23 -4.58 -5.06
C GLU A 225 2.55 -4.50 -5.87
N ARG A 226 2.82 -5.48 -6.73
CA ARG A 226 4.01 -5.52 -7.60
C ARG A 226 3.77 -4.93 -8.99
N GLU A 227 2.52 -4.75 -9.38
CA GLU A 227 2.14 -4.26 -10.70
C GLU A 227 2.32 -2.74 -10.79
N LYS A 228 2.98 -2.29 -11.85
CA LYS A 228 3.12 -0.86 -12.18
C LYS A 228 1.92 -0.43 -12.99
N LEU A 229 1.21 0.56 -12.51
CA LEU A 229 0.02 1.09 -13.16
C LEU A 229 0.35 2.40 -13.88
N ASN A 230 -0.35 2.64 -15.00
CA ASN A 230 -0.34 3.98 -15.59
C ASN A 230 -1.06 4.96 -14.65
N PRO A 231 -0.39 6.03 -14.16
CA PRO A 231 -1.01 6.98 -13.24
C PRO A 231 -1.99 7.94 -13.91
N GLU A 232 -1.90 8.14 -15.23
CA GLU A 232 -2.64 9.21 -15.94
C GLU A 232 -4.17 9.09 -15.86
N PRO A 233 -4.77 7.89 -15.93
CA PRO A 233 -6.22 7.74 -15.81
C PRO A 233 -6.73 7.74 -14.36
N TRP A 234 -5.88 8.01 -13.38
CA TRP A 234 -6.22 8.01 -11.94
C TRP A 234 -6.35 9.43 -11.40
#